data_edc8af7e66828643622b1574ca6f9f3d
#
_entry.id   edc8af7e66828643622b1574ca6f9f3d
#
_cell.length_a   1.000
_cell.length_b   1.000
_cell.length_c   1.000
_cell.angle_alpha   90.00
_cell.angle_beta   90.00
_cell.angle_gamma   90.00
#
_symmetry.space_group_name_H-M   'P 1'
#
loop_
_entity.id
_entity.type
_entity.pdbx_description
1 polymer ?
#
loop_
_entity_poly.entity_id
_entity_poly.type
_entity_poly.pdbx_seq_one_letter_code
_entity_poly.pdbx_strand_id
1 'polypeptide(L)'
;MSRIYQNNPLSIGNTPLVRLNRVVGSKATVLAKIEGRNPSYSVKCRIGAAMIADAESRGLLRPGVGIVEPTSGNTGIALAYVAAAKGYELTLTMPDTMSLERRRVVAMLGAKLVLTPGAE
;
A
#
# COMPACT_ATOMS: atom_id res chain seq x y z
N MET A 1 -0.42 -8.32 -25.62
CA MET A 1 -1.85 -8.09 -25.29
C MET A 1 -1.94 -7.39 -23.96
N SER A 2 -2.74 -6.33 -23.86
CA SER A 2 -3.02 -5.66 -22.60
C SER A 2 -3.84 -6.59 -21.71
N ARG A 3 -3.43 -6.76 -20.43
CA ARG A 3 -4.21 -7.53 -19.46
C ARG A 3 -5.32 -6.64 -18.89
N ILE A 4 -6.54 -7.15 -18.87
CA ILE A 4 -7.65 -6.53 -18.17
C ILE A 4 -7.72 -7.14 -16.77
N TYR A 5 -7.58 -6.33 -15.73
CA TYR A 5 -7.68 -6.76 -14.33
C TYR A 5 -9.08 -6.46 -13.80
N GLN A 6 -9.67 -7.36 -13.05
CA GLN A 6 -10.99 -7.17 -12.43
C GLN A 6 -10.99 -6.08 -11.36
N ASN A 7 -9.86 -5.89 -10.69
CA ASN A 7 -9.65 -4.80 -9.75
C ASN A 7 -8.17 -4.39 -9.76
N ASN A 8 -7.90 -3.22 -9.24
CA ASN A 8 -6.56 -2.65 -9.27
C ASN A 8 -5.53 -3.42 -8.40
N PRO A 9 -5.85 -3.97 -7.20
CA PRO A 9 -4.94 -4.85 -6.46
C PRO A 9 -4.35 -6.01 -7.25
N LEU A 10 -5.06 -6.57 -8.21
CA LEU A 10 -4.57 -7.65 -9.07
C LEU A 10 -3.47 -7.21 -10.05
N SER A 11 -3.28 -5.90 -10.25
CA SER A 11 -2.20 -5.36 -11.08
C SER A 11 -0.88 -5.15 -10.34
N ILE A 12 -0.82 -5.48 -9.04
CA ILE A 12 0.38 -5.35 -8.21
C ILE A 12 1.48 -6.28 -8.71
N GLY A 13 2.70 -5.78 -8.74
CA GLY A 13 3.87 -6.56 -9.11
C GLY A 13 4.30 -6.37 -10.55
N ASN A 14 5.10 -7.30 -11.06
CA ASN A 14 5.74 -7.21 -12.37
C ASN A 14 6.46 -5.87 -12.62
N THR A 15 6.95 -5.24 -11.56
CA THR A 15 7.65 -3.97 -11.62
C THR A 15 8.95 -4.10 -12.41
N PRO A 16 9.31 -3.13 -13.26
CA PRO A 16 10.45 -3.25 -14.14
C PRO A 16 11.78 -3.13 -13.41
N LEU A 17 12.79 -3.77 -13.98
CA LEU A 17 14.20 -3.48 -13.70
C LEU A 17 14.71 -2.46 -14.73
N VAL A 18 15.35 -1.40 -14.25
CA VAL A 18 15.92 -0.35 -15.09
C VAL A 18 17.41 -0.27 -14.84
N ARG A 19 18.21 -0.34 -15.90
CA ARG A 19 19.66 -0.17 -15.82
C ARG A 19 20.01 1.30 -15.56
N LEU A 20 20.86 1.53 -14.57
CA LEU A 20 21.42 2.86 -14.31
C LEU A 20 22.69 3.05 -15.13
N ASN A 21 22.67 4.02 -16.04
CA ASN A 21 23.75 4.19 -17.03
C ASN A 21 24.69 5.36 -16.73
N ARG A 22 24.22 6.43 -16.07
CA ARG A 22 25.00 7.67 -15.92
C ARG A 22 25.36 8.00 -14.47
N VAL A 23 24.56 7.56 -13.51
CA VAL A 23 24.78 7.90 -12.08
C VAL A 23 25.71 6.94 -11.37
N VAL A 24 26.10 5.85 -12.03
CA VAL A 24 26.97 4.82 -11.48
C VAL A 24 28.37 5.00 -12.05
N GLY A 25 29.30 5.47 -11.23
CA GLY A 25 30.71 5.69 -11.59
C GLY A 25 31.58 4.41 -11.58
N SER A 26 31.00 3.23 -11.84
CA SER A 26 31.69 1.94 -11.82
C SER A 26 31.44 1.13 -13.09
N LYS A 27 32.28 0.08 -13.31
CA LYS A 27 32.07 -0.90 -14.40
C LYS A 27 30.98 -1.92 -14.08
N ALA A 28 30.40 -1.91 -12.88
CA ALA A 28 29.36 -2.83 -12.49
C ALA A 28 28.04 -2.54 -13.21
N THR A 29 27.28 -3.58 -13.52
CA THR A 29 25.89 -3.43 -13.96
C THR A 29 25.01 -3.22 -12.73
N VAL A 30 24.43 -2.04 -12.62
CA VAL A 30 23.51 -1.68 -11.53
C VAL A 30 22.09 -1.55 -12.08
N LEU A 31 21.16 -2.25 -11.45
CA LEU A 31 19.75 -2.27 -11.83
C LEU A 31 18.90 -1.71 -10.67
N ALA A 32 17.95 -0.86 -10.99
CA ALA A 32 16.94 -0.36 -10.07
C ALA A 32 15.62 -1.09 -10.29
N LYS A 33 15.06 -1.69 -9.23
CA LYS A 33 13.71 -2.24 -9.22
C LYS A 33 12.72 -1.10 -8.96
N ILE A 34 11.87 -0.77 -9.92
CA ILE A 34 11.02 0.43 -9.86
C ILE A 34 9.69 0.09 -9.17
N GLU A 35 9.70 0.00 -7.86
CA GLU A 35 8.51 -0.34 -7.06
C GLU A 35 7.43 0.76 -7.04
N GLY A 36 7.76 1.97 -7.44
CA GLY A 36 6.79 3.04 -7.68
C GLY A 36 5.82 2.77 -8.85
N ARG A 37 6.02 1.70 -9.62
CA ARG A 37 5.08 1.25 -10.66
C ARG A 37 3.92 0.40 -10.12
N ASN A 38 3.91 0.09 -8.83
CA ASN A 38 2.73 -0.50 -8.19
C ASN A 38 1.58 0.52 -8.12
N PRO A 39 0.32 0.07 -8.03
CA PRO A 39 -0.87 0.93 -8.12
C PRO A 39 -0.95 2.08 -7.10
N SER A 40 -0.45 1.90 -5.88
CA SER A 40 -0.35 2.99 -4.89
C SER A 40 1.08 3.56 -4.79
N TYR A 41 1.85 3.43 -5.86
CA TYR A 41 3.19 4.00 -6.05
C TYR A 41 4.24 3.59 -5.02
N SER A 42 4.11 2.40 -4.41
CA SER A 42 5.10 1.92 -3.45
C SER A 42 5.23 0.39 -3.41
N VAL A 43 6.36 -0.08 -2.87
CA VAL A 43 6.57 -1.50 -2.56
C VAL A 43 5.52 -2.04 -1.57
N LYS A 44 4.89 -1.18 -0.78
CA LYS A 44 3.92 -1.57 0.24
C LYS A 44 2.59 -2.06 -0.33
N CYS A 45 2.32 -1.82 -1.61
CA CYS A 45 1.21 -2.48 -2.30
C CYS A 45 1.28 -4.01 -2.14
N ARG A 46 2.47 -4.58 -2.22
CA ARG A 46 2.70 -6.03 -2.08
C ARG A 46 2.28 -6.55 -0.72
N ILE A 47 2.77 -5.91 0.35
CA ILE A 47 2.45 -6.35 1.71
C ILE A 47 0.98 -6.09 2.05
N GLY A 48 0.41 -4.94 1.67
CA GLY A 48 -1.01 -4.65 1.91
C GLY A 48 -1.94 -5.67 1.27
N ALA A 49 -1.67 -6.06 0.01
CA ALA A 49 -2.45 -7.11 -0.66
C ALA A 49 -2.23 -8.49 -0.02
N ALA A 50 -0.99 -8.84 0.34
CA ALA A 50 -0.67 -10.12 0.93
C ALA A 50 -1.29 -10.30 2.32
N MET A 51 -1.27 -9.28 3.17
CA MET A 51 -1.88 -9.31 4.51
C MET A 51 -3.38 -9.56 4.43
N ILE A 52 -4.08 -8.86 3.53
CA ILE A 52 -5.52 -9.05 3.35
C ILE A 52 -5.82 -10.43 2.76
N ALA A 53 -5.09 -10.87 1.75
CA ALA A 53 -5.28 -12.18 1.13
C ALA A 53 -5.00 -13.34 2.11
N ASP A 54 -3.96 -13.23 2.94
CA ASP A 54 -3.67 -14.22 3.98
C ASP A 54 -4.79 -14.28 5.02
N ALA A 55 -5.25 -13.13 5.51
CA ALA A 55 -6.33 -13.05 6.49
C ALA A 55 -7.65 -13.64 5.93
N GLU A 56 -7.96 -13.40 4.65
CA GLU A 56 -9.09 -14.04 3.95
C GLU A 56 -8.92 -15.56 3.87
N SER A 57 -7.75 -16.04 3.44
CA SER A 57 -7.48 -17.47 3.29
C SER A 57 -7.58 -18.25 4.59
N ARG A 58 -7.26 -17.59 5.69
CA ARG A 58 -7.35 -18.16 7.06
C ARG A 58 -8.72 -17.97 7.71
N GLY A 59 -9.68 -17.35 7.02
CA GLY A 59 -11.01 -17.07 7.55
C GLY A 59 -11.05 -16.01 8.67
N LEU A 60 -9.95 -15.29 8.89
CA LEU A 60 -9.86 -14.20 9.87
C LEU A 60 -10.54 -12.93 9.36
N LEU A 61 -10.52 -12.71 8.06
CA LEU A 61 -11.17 -11.59 7.39
C LEU A 61 -12.28 -12.10 6.47
N ARG A 62 -13.49 -11.57 6.67
CA ARG A 62 -14.70 -11.91 5.91
C ARG A 62 -15.61 -10.68 5.86
N PRO A 63 -16.63 -10.64 4.99
CA PRO A 63 -17.58 -9.52 4.95
C PRO A 63 -18.14 -9.19 6.34
N GLY A 64 -18.14 -7.91 6.69
CA GLY A 64 -18.56 -7.40 7.99
C GLY A 64 -17.48 -7.39 9.09
N VAL A 65 -16.28 -7.91 8.80
CA VAL A 65 -15.13 -7.80 9.72
C VAL A 65 -14.30 -6.59 9.34
N GLY A 66 -14.06 -5.69 10.30
CA GLY A 66 -13.22 -4.50 10.12
C GLY A 66 -11.73 -4.79 10.30
N ILE A 67 -10.91 -4.02 9.61
CA ILE A 67 -9.44 -4.05 9.74
C ILE A 67 -9.01 -2.86 10.58
N VAL A 68 -8.12 -3.08 11.54
CA VAL A 68 -7.49 -2.02 12.33
C VAL A 68 -5.98 -2.17 12.23
N GLU A 69 -5.27 -1.09 11.87
CA GLU A 69 -3.80 -1.12 11.72
C GLU A 69 -3.16 0.18 12.22
N PRO A 70 -2.15 0.09 13.11
CA PRO A 70 -1.36 1.23 13.51
C PRO A 70 -0.25 1.51 12.48
N THR A 71 -0.48 2.44 11.59
CA THR A 71 0.51 2.79 10.55
C THR A 71 0.34 4.22 10.08
N SER A 72 1.45 4.90 9.89
CA SER A 72 1.50 6.28 9.41
C SER A 72 2.09 6.42 8.00
N GLY A 73 2.50 5.31 7.40
CA GLY A 73 3.26 5.30 6.16
C GLY A 73 2.54 4.67 4.97
N ASN A 74 3.35 4.28 3.98
CA ASN A 74 2.86 3.67 2.75
C ASN A 74 2.12 2.33 2.97
N THR A 75 2.36 1.64 4.09
CA THR A 75 1.60 0.43 4.46
C THR A 75 0.14 0.77 4.69
N GLY A 76 -0.17 1.85 5.42
CA GLY A 76 -1.55 2.30 5.62
C GLY A 76 -2.23 2.70 4.31
N ILE A 77 -1.52 3.39 3.42
CA ILE A 77 -2.04 3.73 2.08
C ILE A 77 -2.34 2.46 1.28
N ALA A 78 -1.44 1.47 1.32
CA ALA A 78 -1.63 0.20 0.62
C ALA A 78 -2.82 -0.60 1.17
N LEU A 79 -2.97 -0.68 2.50
CA LEU A 79 -4.12 -1.32 3.13
C LEU A 79 -5.42 -0.60 2.77
N ALA A 80 -5.45 0.74 2.84
CA ALA A 80 -6.63 1.53 2.49
C ALA A 80 -7.06 1.30 1.04
N TYR A 81 -6.12 1.30 0.12
CA TYR A 81 -6.35 1.05 -1.28
C TYR A 81 -6.89 -0.37 -1.56
N VAL A 82 -6.32 -1.42 -0.93
CA VAL A 82 -6.78 -2.80 -1.11
C VAL A 82 -8.12 -3.03 -0.42
N ALA A 83 -8.31 -2.48 0.79
CA ALA A 83 -9.57 -2.56 1.52
C ALA A 83 -10.71 -1.90 0.74
N ALA A 84 -10.48 -0.70 0.18
CA ALA A 84 -11.45 -0.02 -0.67
C ALA A 84 -11.85 -0.86 -1.89
N ALA A 85 -10.88 -1.48 -2.57
CA ALA A 85 -11.14 -2.32 -3.73
C ALA A 85 -11.90 -3.62 -3.41
N LYS A 86 -11.80 -4.12 -2.18
CA LYS A 86 -12.44 -5.35 -1.72
C LYS A 86 -13.69 -5.12 -0.87
N GLY A 87 -14.02 -3.88 -0.52
CA GLY A 87 -15.19 -3.52 0.27
C GLY A 87 -15.04 -3.76 1.78
N TYR A 88 -13.82 -3.76 2.32
CA TYR A 88 -13.58 -3.88 3.75
C TYR A 88 -13.53 -2.52 4.44
N GLU A 89 -14.10 -2.45 5.63
CA GLU A 89 -13.91 -1.31 6.51
C GLU A 89 -12.48 -1.32 7.08
N LEU A 90 -11.80 -0.19 7.00
CA LEU A 90 -10.45 -0.01 7.51
C LEU A 90 -10.40 1.16 8.48
N THR A 91 -9.85 0.94 9.65
CA THR A 91 -9.48 1.99 10.61
C THR A 91 -7.96 2.03 10.73
N LEU A 92 -7.37 3.19 10.47
CA LEU A 92 -5.95 3.44 10.67
C LEU A 92 -5.74 4.32 11.89
N THR A 93 -4.78 3.95 12.73
CA THR A 93 -4.32 4.80 13.83
C THR A 93 -2.95 5.37 13.48
N MET A 94 -2.77 6.67 13.68
CA MET A 94 -1.49 7.34 13.43
C MET A 94 -1.31 8.56 14.31
N PRO A 95 -0.05 8.97 14.59
CA PRO A 95 0.21 10.19 15.34
C PRO A 95 -0.35 11.44 14.66
N ASP A 96 -0.78 12.39 15.46
CA ASP A 96 -1.29 13.69 15.00
C ASP A 96 -0.22 14.59 14.37
N THR A 97 1.06 14.22 14.54
CA THR A 97 2.22 14.85 13.89
C THR A 97 2.38 14.45 12.41
N MET A 98 1.61 13.46 11.94
CA MET A 98 1.68 13.04 10.54
C MET A 98 1.12 14.07 9.58
N SER A 99 1.72 14.16 8.38
CA SER A 99 1.38 15.17 7.39
C SER A 99 -0.09 15.12 6.96
N LEU A 100 -0.65 16.29 6.69
CA LEU A 100 -2.04 16.43 6.28
C LEU A 100 -2.33 15.71 4.96
N GLU A 101 -1.35 15.67 4.04
CA GLU A 101 -1.45 14.97 2.75
C GLU A 101 -1.72 13.49 2.95
N ARG A 102 -0.98 12.83 3.86
CA ARG A 102 -1.18 11.40 4.16
C ARG A 102 -2.56 11.14 4.73
N ARG A 103 -3.02 11.98 5.67
CA ARG A 103 -4.36 11.87 6.23
C ARG A 103 -5.44 11.99 5.15
N ARG A 104 -5.27 12.95 4.23
CA ARG A 104 -6.19 13.15 3.11
C ARG A 104 -6.22 11.95 2.17
N VAL A 105 -5.07 11.38 1.82
CA VAL A 105 -5.00 10.21 0.94
C VAL A 105 -5.76 9.01 1.52
N VAL A 106 -5.53 8.67 2.79
CA VAL A 106 -6.22 7.53 3.41
C VAL A 106 -7.72 7.78 3.60
N ALA A 107 -8.11 9.01 3.91
CA ALA A 107 -9.51 9.40 3.99
C ALA A 107 -10.22 9.34 2.62
N MET A 108 -9.57 9.77 1.55
CA MET A 108 -10.08 9.66 0.17
C MET A 108 -10.28 8.20 -0.25
N LEU A 109 -9.48 7.28 0.27
CA LEU A 109 -9.64 5.84 0.06
C LEU A 109 -10.71 5.20 0.95
N GLY A 110 -11.42 6.00 1.77
CA GLY A 110 -12.51 5.55 2.61
C GLY A 110 -12.09 4.98 3.97
N ALA A 111 -10.81 5.05 4.35
CA ALA A 111 -10.36 4.59 5.65
C ALA A 111 -10.77 5.56 6.75
N LYS A 112 -11.24 5.02 7.88
CA LYS A 112 -11.44 5.76 9.12
C LYS A 112 -10.09 6.06 9.75
N LEU A 113 -9.88 7.31 10.15
CA LEU A 113 -8.65 7.74 10.78
C LEU A 113 -8.86 8.05 12.25
N VAL A 114 -8.03 7.45 13.11
CA VAL A 114 -7.95 7.76 14.53
C VAL A 114 -6.57 8.33 14.82
N LEU A 115 -6.53 9.57 15.28
CA LEU A 115 -5.28 10.23 15.64
C LEU A 115 -4.91 9.90 17.08
N THR A 116 -3.63 9.62 17.29
CA THR A 116 -3.02 9.44 18.60
C THR A 116 -2.09 10.60 18.91
N PRO A 117 -1.79 10.89 20.17
CA PRO A 117 -0.75 11.87 20.51
C PRO A 117 0.57 11.50 19.84
N GLY A 118 1.28 12.51 19.33
CA GLY A 118 2.64 12.34 18.84
C GLY A 118 3.58 11.96 19.98
N ALA A 119 4.74 11.34 19.64
CA ALA A 119 5.80 11.16 20.63
C ALA A 119 6.36 12.57 21.02
N GLU A 120 6.55 12.79 22.31
CA GLU A 120 7.23 13.96 22.87
C GLU A 120 8.74 13.91 22.59
#